data_ac444f5e83a54dddd7f873d3386d48c8
#
_entry.id   ac444f5e83a54dddd7f873d3386d48c8
#
_cell.length_a   1.000
_cell.length_b   1.000
_cell.length_c   1.000
_cell.angle_alpha   90.00
_cell.angle_beta   90.00
_cell.angle_gamma   90.00
#
_symmetry.space_group_name_H-M   'P 1'
#
loop_
_entity.id
_entity.type
_entity.pdbx_description
1 polymer ?
#
loop_
_entity_poly.entity_id
_entity_poly.type
_entity_poly.pdbx_seq_one_letter_code
_entity_poly.pdbx_strand_id
1 'polypeptide(L)'
;KGLQGKETAGPKDLTLALKLGVEGAYKSVMKPTEGTILTVARMAYEKAEEISADCESSVILWEEVCKAASDALDKTPEQLPVLKKAGVVDAGGKGLLVIFEAMLDIFKGGKVKTPAEDKDTKKPSVSAFVVTDSEEDINFTYCTEFIVEKNKDCPDALKLRAYLETIGDCVVVVEDDESAVTCENPFVII
;
A
#
# COMPACT_ATOMS: atom_id res chain seq x y z
N LYS A 1 4.37 15.37 -2.05
CA LYS A 1 5.33 15.89 -3.07
C LYS A 1 4.60 16.36 -4.35
N GLY A 2 3.81 15.49 -5.04
CA GLY A 2 3.18 15.84 -6.32
C GLY A 2 2.19 17.02 -6.31
N LEU A 3 1.59 17.32 -5.17
CA LEU A 3 0.64 18.43 -4.99
C LEU A 3 1.19 19.58 -4.14
N GLN A 4 2.46 19.53 -3.75
CA GLN A 4 3.04 20.51 -2.84
C GLN A 4 3.06 21.89 -3.48
N GLY A 5 2.55 22.89 -2.74
CA GLY A 5 2.48 24.30 -3.18
C GLY A 5 1.37 24.61 -4.19
N LYS A 6 0.45 23.66 -4.44
CA LYS A 6 -0.71 23.90 -5.33
C LYS A 6 -1.97 24.14 -4.50
N GLU A 7 -2.67 25.22 -4.80
CA GLU A 7 -3.98 25.52 -4.21
C GLU A 7 -5.11 24.73 -4.89
N THR A 8 -4.93 24.39 -6.16
CA THR A 8 -5.87 23.60 -6.95
C THR A 8 -5.11 22.54 -7.75
N ALA A 9 -5.74 21.41 -8.02
CA ALA A 9 -5.15 20.31 -8.75
C ALA A 9 -6.08 19.84 -9.88
N GLY A 10 -5.56 19.83 -11.09
CA GLY A 10 -6.25 19.27 -12.26
C GLY A 10 -5.87 17.80 -12.50
N PRO A 11 -6.44 17.20 -13.58
CA PRO A 11 -6.18 15.80 -13.91
C PRO A 11 -4.69 15.43 -14.01
N LYS A 12 -3.89 16.27 -14.67
CA LYS A 12 -2.43 16.04 -14.81
C LYS A 12 -1.69 16.09 -13.47
N ASP A 13 -2.13 16.95 -12.54
CA ASP A 13 -1.53 17.05 -11.21
C ASP A 13 -1.84 15.84 -10.36
N LEU A 14 -3.09 15.34 -10.43
CA LEU A 14 -3.53 14.14 -9.74
C LEU A 14 -2.78 12.90 -10.28
N THR A 15 -2.63 12.81 -11.59
CA THR A 15 -1.85 11.74 -12.24
C THR A 15 -0.39 11.77 -11.78
N LEU A 16 0.24 12.94 -11.76
CA LEU A 16 1.60 13.08 -11.25
C LEU A 16 1.72 12.68 -9.77
N ALA A 17 0.72 13.05 -8.96
CA ALA A 17 0.69 12.68 -7.55
C ALA A 17 0.59 11.16 -7.36
N LEU A 18 -0.27 10.48 -8.14
CA LEU A 18 -0.37 9.01 -8.16
C LEU A 18 0.95 8.38 -8.59
N LYS A 19 1.56 8.88 -9.67
CA LYS A 19 2.87 8.41 -10.15
C LYS A 19 3.91 8.41 -9.05
N LEU A 20 4.14 9.56 -8.45
CA LEU A 20 5.13 9.71 -7.39
C LEU A 20 4.81 8.87 -6.15
N GLY A 21 3.53 8.68 -5.85
CA GLY A 21 3.08 7.78 -4.78
C GLY A 21 3.42 6.32 -5.06
N VAL A 22 3.11 5.85 -6.28
CA VAL A 22 3.40 4.48 -6.72
C VAL A 22 4.91 4.22 -6.77
N GLU A 23 5.68 5.12 -7.41
CA GLU A 23 7.14 5.01 -7.47
C GLU A 23 7.75 4.95 -6.07
N GLY A 24 7.27 5.82 -5.15
CA GLY A 24 7.70 5.81 -3.76
C GLY A 24 7.38 4.50 -3.04
N ALA A 25 6.15 3.99 -3.22
CA ALA A 25 5.73 2.74 -2.60
C ALA A 25 6.56 1.54 -3.09
N TYR A 26 6.75 1.40 -4.40
CA TYR A 26 7.59 0.33 -4.95
C TYR A 26 9.06 0.43 -4.50
N LYS A 27 9.59 1.67 -4.40
CA LYS A 27 10.96 1.89 -3.94
C LYS A 27 11.14 1.56 -2.46
N SER A 28 10.10 1.73 -1.65
CA SER A 28 10.15 1.47 -0.20
C SER A 28 10.05 -0.02 0.14
N VAL A 29 9.62 -0.86 -0.80
CA VAL A 29 9.48 -2.30 -0.60
C VAL A 29 10.63 -3.03 -1.27
N MET A 30 11.42 -3.75 -0.49
CA MET A 30 12.62 -4.45 -1.00
C MET A 30 12.32 -5.57 -2.01
N LYS A 31 11.17 -6.23 -1.86
CA LYS A 31 10.66 -7.26 -2.81
C LYS A 31 9.20 -6.94 -3.14
N PRO A 32 8.94 -6.02 -4.07
CA PRO A 32 7.57 -5.74 -4.49
C PRO A 32 6.89 -7.01 -4.99
N THR A 33 5.73 -7.31 -4.43
CA THR A 33 4.94 -8.49 -4.81
C THR A 33 3.68 -8.04 -5.53
N GLU A 34 3.44 -8.60 -6.71
CA GLU A 34 2.20 -8.36 -7.45
C GLU A 34 1.03 -9.13 -6.81
N GLY A 35 -0.20 -8.68 -7.09
CA GLY A 35 -1.40 -9.19 -6.42
C GLY A 35 -1.64 -8.56 -5.03
N THR A 36 -1.01 -7.41 -4.76
CA THR A 36 -1.13 -6.67 -3.50
C THR A 36 -1.60 -5.23 -3.74
N ILE A 37 -1.68 -4.44 -2.66
CA ILE A 37 -1.94 -2.99 -2.72
C ILE A 37 -1.05 -2.28 -3.75
N LEU A 38 0.19 -2.74 -3.97
CA LEU A 38 1.10 -2.16 -4.96
C LEU A 38 0.55 -2.30 -6.37
N THR A 39 0.02 -3.48 -6.72
CA THR A 39 -0.62 -3.72 -8.01
C THR A 39 -1.83 -2.82 -8.20
N VAL A 40 -2.70 -2.73 -7.20
CA VAL A 40 -3.90 -1.88 -7.25
C VAL A 40 -3.53 -0.41 -7.47
N ALA A 41 -2.53 0.09 -6.72
CA ALA A 41 -2.04 1.45 -6.86
C ALA A 41 -1.43 1.72 -8.24
N ARG A 42 -0.63 0.78 -8.75
CA ARG A 42 0.00 0.89 -10.08
C ARG A 42 -1.02 0.91 -11.20
N MET A 43 -1.99 -0.02 -11.20
CA MET A 43 -3.04 -0.07 -12.23
C MET A 43 -3.90 1.20 -12.22
N ALA A 44 -4.20 1.73 -11.05
CA ALA A 44 -4.89 3.00 -10.88
C ALA A 44 -4.11 4.17 -11.52
N TYR A 45 -2.79 4.23 -11.26
CA TYR A 45 -1.91 5.23 -11.86
C TYR A 45 -1.81 5.07 -13.39
N GLU A 46 -1.58 3.85 -13.89
CA GLU A 46 -1.45 3.57 -15.32
C GLU A 46 -2.71 4.02 -16.09
N LYS A 47 -3.90 3.80 -15.50
CA LYS A 47 -5.16 4.31 -16.07
C LYS A 47 -5.24 5.83 -16.06
N ALA A 48 -4.83 6.47 -14.98
CA ALA A 48 -4.77 7.92 -14.92
C ALA A 48 -3.82 8.49 -15.98
N GLU A 49 -2.65 7.88 -16.17
CA GLU A 49 -1.67 8.29 -17.18
C GLU A 49 -2.22 8.16 -18.59
N GLU A 50 -2.90 7.04 -18.89
CA GLU A 50 -3.53 6.79 -20.19
C GLU A 50 -4.49 7.90 -20.61
N ILE A 51 -5.34 8.38 -19.67
CA ILE A 51 -6.44 9.29 -20.02
C ILE A 51 -6.16 10.75 -19.67
N SER A 52 -5.14 11.07 -18.89
CA SER A 52 -4.91 12.42 -18.35
C SER A 52 -4.61 13.48 -19.40
N ALA A 53 -4.13 13.10 -20.57
CA ALA A 53 -3.79 14.03 -21.65
C ALA A 53 -5.06 14.70 -22.21
N ASP A 54 -6.13 13.94 -22.35
CA ASP A 54 -7.39 14.34 -23.01
C ASP A 54 -8.53 14.58 -21.99
N CYS A 55 -8.27 14.37 -20.69
CA CYS A 55 -9.25 14.52 -19.64
C CYS A 55 -9.17 15.91 -19.01
N GLU A 56 -10.26 16.67 -19.08
CA GLU A 56 -10.35 18.02 -18.49
C GLU A 56 -10.98 18.00 -17.09
N SER A 57 -11.63 16.90 -16.69
CA SER A 57 -12.34 16.78 -15.43
C SER A 57 -11.65 15.86 -14.44
N SER A 58 -11.27 16.38 -13.27
CA SER A 58 -10.72 15.57 -12.18
C SER A 58 -11.71 14.50 -11.67
N VAL A 59 -13.03 14.75 -11.78
CA VAL A 59 -14.07 13.76 -11.42
C VAL A 59 -14.02 12.59 -12.38
N ILE A 60 -14.04 12.84 -13.69
CA ILE A 60 -14.00 11.81 -14.73
C ILE A 60 -12.71 11.00 -14.62
N LEU A 61 -11.57 11.68 -14.45
CA LEU A 61 -10.30 10.99 -14.23
C LEU A 61 -10.38 10.03 -13.05
N TRP A 62 -10.90 10.52 -11.92
CA TRP A 62 -10.93 9.74 -10.68
C TRP A 62 -11.95 8.60 -10.69
N GLU A 63 -13.04 8.74 -11.47
CA GLU A 63 -13.97 7.64 -11.73
C GLU A 63 -13.27 6.47 -12.44
N GLU A 64 -12.49 6.76 -13.46
CA GLU A 64 -11.74 5.72 -14.20
C GLU A 64 -10.59 5.14 -13.35
N VAL A 65 -9.96 5.95 -12.50
CA VAL A 65 -8.96 5.49 -11.51
C VAL A 65 -9.59 4.49 -10.53
N CYS A 66 -10.77 4.79 -9.96
CA CYS A 66 -11.48 3.89 -9.04
C CYS A 66 -11.88 2.59 -9.75
N LYS A 67 -12.32 2.67 -11.00
CA LYS A 67 -12.70 1.51 -11.80
C LYS A 67 -11.50 0.59 -12.06
N ALA A 68 -10.38 1.17 -12.52
CA ALA A 68 -9.16 0.41 -12.74
C ALA A 68 -8.61 -0.22 -11.45
N ALA A 69 -8.69 0.50 -10.32
CA ALA A 69 -8.32 -0.01 -9.00
C ALA A 69 -9.21 -1.19 -8.58
N SER A 70 -10.53 -1.11 -8.82
CA SER A 70 -11.47 -2.20 -8.53
C SER A 70 -11.20 -3.43 -9.37
N ASP A 71 -10.99 -3.25 -10.68
CA ASP A 71 -10.69 -4.34 -11.62
C ASP A 71 -9.36 -5.03 -11.26
N ALA A 72 -8.37 -4.24 -10.82
CA ALA A 72 -7.09 -4.77 -10.36
C ALA A 72 -7.23 -5.55 -9.05
N LEU A 73 -8.03 -5.04 -8.10
CA LEU A 73 -8.32 -5.68 -6.83
C LEU A 73 -8.94 -7.07 -7.03
N ASP A 74 -9.93 -7.16 -7.89
CA ASP A 74 -10.63 -8.42 -8.17
C ASP A 74 -9.70 -9.49 -8.77
N LYS A 75 -8.61 -9.07 -9.43
CA LYS A 75 -7.60 -9.95 -10.01
C LYS A 75 -6.46 -10.33 -9.06
N THR A 76 -6.40 -9.75 -7.87
CA THR A 76 -5.33 -10.07 -6.90
C THR A 76 -5.24 -11.55 -6.54
N PRO A 77 -6.37 -12.33 -6.41
CA PRO A 77 -6.27 -13.76 -6.13
C PRO A 77 -5.65 -14.58 -7.27
N GLU A 78 -5.71 -14.08 -8.51
CA GLU A 78 -5.10 -14.76 -9.65
C GLU A 78 -3.57 -14.61 -9.66
N GLN A 79 -3.07 -13.53 -9.04
CA GLN A 79 -1.65 -13.18 -9.01
C GLN A 79 -0.95 -13.71 -7.75
N LEU A 80 -1.70 -13.89 -6.66
CA LEU A 80 -1.16 -14.33 -5.38
C LEU A 80 -1.82 -15.63 -4.90
N PRO A 81 -1.12 -16.77 -4.96
CA PRO A 81 -1.69 -18.08 -4.66
C PRO A 81 -2.33 -18.19 -3.28
N VAL A 82 -1.79 -17.51 -2.27
CA VAL A 82 -2.34 -17.49 -0.90
C VAL A 82 -3.73 -16.85 -0.87
N LEU A 83 -3.97 -15.79 -1.63
CA LEU A 83 -5.29 -15.15 -1.73
C LEU A 83 -6.27 -16.04 -2.47
N LYS A 84 -5.82 -16.71 -3.53
CA LYS A 84 -6.63 -17.67 -4.29
C LYS A 84 -7.06 -18.85 -3.40
N LYS A 85 -6.13 -19.41 -2.61
CA LYS A 85 -6.42 -20.50 -1.67
C LYS A 85 -7.43 -20.08 -0.59
N ALA A 86 -7.30 -18.84 -0.09
CA ALA A 86 -8.21 -18.27 0.91
C ALA A 86 -9.56 -17.79 0.33
N GLY A 87 -9.68 -17.66 -0.99
CA GLY A 87 -10.90 -17.15 -1.65
C GLY A 87 -11.17 -15.68 -1.35
N VAL A 88 -10.13 -14.87 -1.13
CA VAL A 88 -10.24 -13.45 -0.77
C VAL A 88 -9.39 -12.58 -1.69
N VAL A 89 -9.75 -11.28 -1.77
CA VAL A 89 -8.93 -10.26 -2.41
C VAL A 89 -7.91 -9.69 -1.43
N ASP A 90 -6.91 -8.96 -1.94
CA ASP A 90 -5.93 -8.28 -1.09
C ASP A 90 -6.58 -7.22 -0.19
N ALA A 91 -6.40 -7.35 1.12
CA ALA A 91 -7.01 -6.45 2.11
C ALA A 91 -6.45 -5.02 2.02
N GLY A 92 -5.14 -4.88 1.75
CA GLY A 92 -4.49 -3.59 1.55
C GLY A 92 -5.01 -2.87 0.31
N GLY A 93 -5.13 -3.59 -0.81
CA GLY A 93 -5.74 -3.08 -2.04
C GLY A 93 -7.20 -2.67 -1.85
N LYS A 94 -7.98 -3.46 -1.09
CA LYS A 94 -9.36 -3.08 -0.74
C LYS A 94 -9.41 -1.79 0.07
N GLY A 95 -8.53 -1.64 1.06
CA GLY A 95 -8.42 -0.42 1.84
C GLY A 95 -8.08 0.81 0.99
N LEU A 96 -7.14 0.66 0.05
CA LEU A 96 -6.78 1.73 -0.88
C LEU A 96 -7.96 2.12 -1.77
N LEU A 97 -8.71 1.14 -2.31
CA LEU A 97 -9.91 1.41 -3.10
C LEU A 97 -10.95 2.22 -2.32
N VAL A 98 -11.21 1.86 -1.06
CA VAL A 98 -12.13 2.62 -0.18
C VAL A 98 -11.70 4.08 -0.04
N ILE A 99 -10.39 4.34 0.09
CA ILE A 99 -9.86 5.70 0.13
C ILE A 99 -10.10 6.43 -1.20
N PHE A 100 -9.86 5.79 -2.33
CA PHE A 100 -10.10 6.37 -3.65
C PHE A 100 -11.57 6.68 -3.91
N GLU A 101 -12.47 5.78 -3.50
CA GLU A 101 -13.92 5.98 -3.59
C GLU A 101 -14.39 7.16 -2.72
N ALA A 102 -13.86 7.28 -1.50
CA ALA A 102 -14.14 8.42 -0.63
C ALA A 102 -13.64 9.76 -1.23
N MET A 103 -12.46 9.75 -1.87
CA MET A 103 -11.96 10.92 -2.60
C MET A 103 -12.87 11.27 -3.77
N LEU A 104 -13.38 10.28 -4.51
CA LEU A 104 -14.32 10.49 -5.60
C LEU A 104 -15.60 11.14 -5.12
N ASP A 105 -16.15 10.69 -3.99
CA ASP A 105 -17.34 11.30 -3.40
C ASP A 105 -17.13 12.79 -3.10
N ILE A 106 -15.97 13.15 -2.57
CA ILE A 106 -15.61 14.55 -2.32
C ILE A 106 -15.47 15.34 -3.63
N PHE A 107 -14.83 14.78 -4.66
CA PHE A 107 -14.71 15.44 -5.97
C PHE A 107 -16.06 15.69 -6.63
N LYS A 108 -17.06 14.86 -6.35
CA LYS A 108 -18.47 15.04 -6.77
C LYS A 108 -19.26 16.04 -5.91
N GLY A 109 -18.62 16.70 -4.95
CA GLY A 109 -19.25 17.66 -4.04
C GLY A 109 -19.93 17.03 -2.82
N GLY A 110 -19.61 15.78 -2.52
CA GLY A 110 -20.01 15.10 -1.30
C GLY A 110 -19.37 15.70 -0.04
N LYS A 111 -19.86 15.31 1.12
CA LYS A 111 -19.32 15.74 2.42
C LYS A 111 -18.60 14.57 3.08
N VAL A 112 -17.52 14.88 3.79
CA VAL A 112 -16.84 13.89 4.65
C VAL A 112 -17.83 13.45 5.74
N LYS A 113 -18.14 12.16 5.77
CA LYS A 113 -18.92 11.57 6.86
C LYS A 113 -18.02 11.43 8.08
N THR A 114 -18.34 12.11 9.16
CA THR A 114 -17.62 11.92 10.44
C THR A 114 -18.19 10.68 11.16
N PRO A 115 -17.35 9.92 11.88
CA PRO A 115 -17.80 8.70 12.57
C PRO A 115 -18.94 8.89 13.58
N ALA A 116 -19.26 10.14 13.93
CA ALA A 116 -20.36 10.48 14.86
C ALA A 116 -21.76 10.43 14.21
N GLU A 117 -21.85 10.37 12.88
CA GLU A 117 -23.14 10.40 12.17
C GLU A 117 -23.67 9.00 11.83
N ASP A 118 -22.81 7.96 11.87
CA ASP A 118 -23.22 6.58 11.59
C ASP A 118 -23.55 5.82 12.88
N LYS A 119 -24.74 6.10 13.46
CA LYS A 119 -25.29 5.32 14.60
C LYS A 119 -25.83 3.93 14.22
N ASP A 120 -25.83 3.56 12.95
CA ASP A 120 -26.43 2.32 12.45
C ASP A 120 -25.47 1.38 11.68
N THR A 121 -24.15 1.53 11.85
CA THR A 121 -23.26 0.49 11.35
C THR A 121 -23.35 -0.73 12.25
N LYS A 122 -24.10 -1.76 11.81
CA LYS A 122 -23.90 -3.13 12.28
C LYS A 122 -22.37 -3.35 12.35
N LYS A 123 -21.89 -3.63 13.57
CA LYS A 123 -20.49 -4.09 13.74
C LYS A 123 -20.23 -5.14 12.67
N PRO A 124 -19.21 -4.98 11.85
CA PRO A 124 -18.85 -6.07 10.95
C PRO A 124 -18.69 -7.29 11.85
N SER A 125 -19.47 -8.32 11.59
CA SER A 125 -19.23 -9.61 12.20
C SER A 125 -17.80 -9.94 11.74
N VAL A 126 -16.87 -9.93 12.67
CA VAL A 126 -15.57 -10.55 12.46
C VAL A 126 -15.92 -12.01 12.22
N SER A 127 -16.16 -12.36 10.94
CA SER A 127 -16.18 -13.76 10.55
C SER A 127 -14.84 -14.26 11.00
N ALA A 128 -14.86 -15.13 11.99
CA ALA A 128 -13.67 -15.75 12.53
C ALA A 128 -12.78 -16.10 11.33
N PHE A 129 -11.57 -15.56 11.35
CA PHE A 129 -10.52 -15.99 10.44
C PHE A 129 -10.44 -17.49 10.63
N VAL A 130 -11.05 -18.24 9.71
CA VAL A 130 -10.91 -19.67 9.69
C VAL A 130 -9.45 -19.87 9.33
N VAL A 131 -8.65 -20.10 10.35
CA VAL A 131 -7.34 -20.72 10.19
C VAL A 131 -7.67 -22.08 9.57
N THR A 132 -7.70 -22.13 8.24
CA THR A 132 -7.64 -23.41 7.55
C THR A 132 -6.31 -23.98 8.00
N ASP A 133 -6.37 -25.09 8.74
CA ASP A 133 -5.23 -25.94 9.03
C ASP A 133 -4.50 -26.25 7.72
N SER A 134 -3.66 -25.32 7.28
CA SER A 134 -2.57 -25.64 6.40
C SER A 134 -1.55 -26.28 7.31
N GLU A 135 -1.39 -27.62 7.20
CA GLU A 135 -0.24 -28.36 7.73
C GLU A 135 1.05 -27.89 7.02
N GLU A 136 1.31 -26.59 7.03
CA GLU A 136 2.63 -26.07 6.74
C GLU A 136 3.37 -26.10 8.08
N ASP A 137 4.37 -26.94 8.19
CA ASP A 137 5.25 -27.01 9.35
C ASP A 137 5.77 -25.62 9.67
N ILE A 138 5.29 -25.05 10.77
CA ILE A 138 5.77 -23.76 11.28
C ILE A 138 7.18 -24.01 11.84
N ASN A 139 8.19 -23.68 11.06
CA ASN A 139 9.59 -23.85 11.46
C ASN A 139 10.04 -22.74 12.43
N PHE A 140 9.48 -21.54 12.29
CA PHE A 140 9.79 -20.37 13.14
C PHE A 140 8.51 -19.90 13.83
N THR A 141 8.46 -20.03 15.14
CA THR A 141 7.24 -19.83 15.93
C THR A 141 7.05 -18.37 16.37
N TYR A 142 8.10 -17.57 16.33
CA TYR A 142 8.09 -16.20 16.84
C TYR A 142 8.14 -15.17 15.71
N CYS A 143 7.25 -14.17 15.79
CA CYS A 143 7.36 -12.94 15.04
C CYS A 143 8.08 -11.91 15.91
N THR A 144 9.21 -11.40 15.45
CA THR A 144 10.06 -10.50 16.22
C THR A 144 10.27 -9.21 15.45
N GLU A 145 10.06 -8.08 16.09
CA GLU A 145 10.33 -6.75 15.54
C GLU A 145 11.31 -6.02 16.43
N PHE A 146 12.30 -5.35 15.85
CA PHE A 146 13.24 -4.51 16.57
C PHE A 146 13.83 -3.42 15.69
N ILE A 147 14.33 -2.36 16.33
CA ILE A 147 14.98 -1.22 15.70
C ILE A 147 16.47 -1.29 16.01
N VAL A 148 17.30 -1.17 14.98
CA VAL A 148 18.76 -1.15 15.11
C VAL A 148 19.27 0.24 14.78
N GLU A 149 19.96 0.87 15.73
CA GLU A 149 20.70 2.11 15.49
C GLU A 149 22.04 1.78 14.85
N LYS A 150 22.31 2.40 13.70
CA LYS A 150 23.57 2.19 12.97
C LYS A 150 24.68 3.11 13.50
N ASN A 151 25.83 2.55 13.79
CA ASN A 151 27.06 3.31 14.02
C ASN A 151 27.73 3.66 12.68
N LYS A 152 28.70 4.58 12.70
CA LYS A 152 29.46 4.98 11.51
C LYS A 152 30.16 3.82 10.79
N ASP A 153 30.49 2.76 11.52
CA ASP A 153 31.18 1.56 11.02
C ASP A 153 30.23 0.37 10.76
N CYS A 154 28.91 0.61 10.80
CA CYS A 154 27.91 -0.45 10.64
C CYS A 154 27.91 -0.99 9.20
N PRO A 155 27.86 -2.31 9.02
CA PRO A 155 27.67 -2.90 7.70
C PRO A 155 26.33 -2.49 7.07
N ASP A 156 26.27 -2.56 5.75
CA ASP A 156 25.07 -2.37 4.96
C ASP A 156 23.91 -3.25 5.47
N ALA A 157 22.68 -2.69 5.48
CA ALA A 157 21.46 -3.38 5.87
C ALA A 157 21.25 -4.69 5.08
N LEU A 158 21.73 -4.77 3.83
CA LEU A 158 21.69 -6.00 3.04
C LEU A 158 22.48 -7.15 3.67
N LYS A 159 23.58 -6.87 4.37
CA LYS A 159 24.37 -7.90 5.07
C LYS A 159 23.64 -8.41 6.31
N LEU A 160 22.99 -7.49 7.05
CA LEU A 160 22.15 -7.86 8.19
C LEU A 160 21.00 -8.75 7.72
N ARG A 161 20.32 -8.35 6.65
CA ARG A 161 19.26 -9.14 6.05
C ARG A 161 19.74 -10.54 5.65
N ALA A 162 20.84 -10.63 4.90
CA ALA A 162 21.39 -11.90 4.47
C ALA A 162 21.70 -12.83 5.65
N TYR A 163 22.17 -12.28 6.78
CA TYR A 163 22.35 -13.04 8.00
C TYR A 163 21.03 -13.51 8.60
N LEU A 164 20.05 -12.61 8.72
CA LEU A 164 18.72 -12.94 9.30
C LEU A 164 17.97 -13.99 8.49
N GLU A 165 18.09 -13.98 7.16
CA GLU A 165 17.51 -14.99 6.26
C GLU A 165 18.10 -16.40 6.50
N THR A 166 19.25 -16.53 7.19
CA THR A 166 19.83 -17.83 7.58
C THR A 166 19.22 -18.40 8.87
N ILE A 167 18.58 -17.57 9.69
CA ILE A 167 18.07 -17.94 11.03
C ILE A 167 16.58 -17.71 11.20
N GLY A 168 15.90 -17.20 10.17
CA GLY A 168 14.45 -16.92 10.19
C GLY A 168 13.86 -16.90 8.79
N ASP A 169 12.54 -16.90 8.72
CA ASP A 169 11.77 -16.68 7.50
C ASP A 169 11.02 -15.34 7.55
N CYS A 170 10.38 -14.97 6.45
CA CYS A 170 9.60 -13.72 6.34
C CYS A 170 10.36 -12.44 6.73
N VAL A 171 11.68 -12.42 6.54
CA VAL A 171 12.54 -11.31 6.95
C VAL A 171 12.27 -10.06 6.12
N VAL A 172 11.92 -8.97 6.82
CA VAL A 172 11.76 -7.63 6.26
C VAL A 172 12.76 -6.70 6.94
N VAL A 173 13.66 -6.10 6.18
CA VAL A 173 14.61 -5.10 6.67
C VAL A 173 14.37 -3.80 5.91
N VAL A 174 14.08 -2.72 6.65
CA VAL A 174 13.85 -1.38 6.08
C VAL A 174 14.92 -0.46 6.63
N GLU A 175 15.63 0.23 5.74
CA GLU A 175 16.63 1.24 6.07
C GLU A 175 16.05 2.62 5.78
N ASP A 176 16.13 3.53 6.75
CA ASP A 176 15.75 4.93 6.59
C ASP A 176 17.02 5.77 6.46
N ASP A 177 17.21 6.35 5.28
CA ASP A 177 18.34 7.24 4.98
C ASP A 177 18.04 8.71 5.35
N GLU A 178 16.78 9.05 5.66
CA GLU A 178 16.33 10.43 5.89
C GLU A 178 15.70 10.58 7.28
N SER A 179 16.43 10.38 8.36
CA SER A 179 15.94 10.87 9.65
C SER A 179 16.08 12.40 9.71
N ALA A 180 15.05 13.11 9.28
CA ALA A 180 14.89 14.56 9.48
C ALA A 180 14.67 14.94 10.96
N VAL A 181 14.82 14.00 11.87
CA VAL A 181 14.74 14.21 13.31
C VAL A 181 16.13 13.90 13.88
N THR A 182 16.96 14.90 14.03
CA THR A 182 18.08 15.07 14.98
C THR A 182 18.75 13.81 15.60
N CYS A 183 18.55 12.64 15.07
CA CYS A 183 19.29 11.42 15.39
C CYS A 183 20.40 11.25 14.36
N GLU A 184 21.62 11.27 14.82
CA GLU A 184 22.83 11.14 13.97
C GLU A 184 22.98 9.77 13.31
N ASN A 185 22.02 8.87 13.48
CA ASN A 185 22.09 7.48 13.03
C ASN A 185 20.78 7.02 12.35
N PRO A 186 20.84 6.49 11.12
CA PRO A 186 19.70 5.87 10.47
C PRO A 186 19.27 4.59 11.21
N PHE A 187 17.97 4.31 11.23
CA PHE A 187 17.40 3.12 11.85
C PHE A 187 17.17 2.02 10.81
N VAL A 188 17.32 0.77 11.23
CA VAL A 188 16.86 -0.41 10.51
C VAL A 188 15.71 -1.03 11.29
N ILE A 189 14.56 -1.21 10.66
CA ILE A 189 13.41 -1.92 11.21
C ILE A 189 13.44 -3.33 10.62
N ILE A 190 13.33 -4.32 11.46
CA ILE A 190 13.34 -5.74 11.07
C ILE A 190 12.04 -6.37 11.45
#